data_da884c3c6b1097af5014d12a385ed0f9
#
_entry.id   da884c3c6b1097af5014d12a385ed0f9
#
_cell.length_a   1.000
_cell.length_b   1.000
_cell.length_c   1.000
_cell.angle_alpha   90.00
_cell.angle_beta   90.00
_cell.angle_gamma   90.00
#
_symmetry.space_group_name_H-M   'P 1'
#
loop_
_entity.id
_entity.type
_entity.pdbx_description
1 polymer ?
#
loop_
_entity_poly.entity_id
_entity_poly.type
_entity_poly.pdbx_seq_one_letter_code
_entity_poly.pdbx_strand_id
1 'polypeptide(L)'
;MDIMQKTEQPDLFDAIIRELEAEEKQKTPQMKQKNNEDSSNVLQRTKLEKPADNDSDQVLPGTETYSERKEFSCIHTEAVSLYDAVYTDCTFTGCSFNKTDLTNTTFTDCTFINCELVMCRIDGTTIDSVQFKSSRLTGINFTEASEYGFSPDFTDCLLDSCVFYDNTLNHDCFINTTLRNTDFTNCRLKNVDFSGSRFQSAGILGCNLEGSDFRSASGYSIDPSANKLKGARFSLPEAASFLKYIGVTVE
;
A
#
# COMPACT_ATOMS: atom_id res chain seq x y z
N MET A 1 -5.10 10.89 -39.23
CA MET A 1 -6.22 10.46 -38.37
C MET A 1 -5.89 9.05 -37.92
N ASP A 2 -5.06 8.94 -36.88
CA ASP A 2 -4.79 7.65 -36.27
C ASP A 2 -5.13 7.76 -34.80
N ILE A 3 -6.14 7.01 -34.44
CA ILE A 3 -6.65 6.86 -33.10
C ILE A 3 -5.65 5.93 -32.36
N MET A 4 -4.80 6.50 -31.50
CA MET A 4 -4.04 5.69 -30.57
C MET A 4 -5.01 4.93 -29.65
N GLN A 5 -5.10 3.64 -29.86
CA GLN A 5 -5.74 2.73 -28.93
C GLN A 5 -4.96 2.77 -27.61
N LYS A 6 -5.64 3.23 -26.58
CA LYS A 6 -5.24 3.10 -25.19
C LYS A 6 -5.20 1.60 -24.89
N THR A 7 -4.03 1.00 -24.83
CA THR A 7 -3.88 -0.37 -24.33
C THR A 7 -4.14 -0.34 -22.83
N GLU A 8 -5.32 -0.78 -22.46
CA GLU A 8 -5.65 -1.16 -21.09
C GLU A 8 -4.65 -2.24 -20.65
N GLN A 9 -3.94 -1.99 -19.56
CA GLN A 9 -3.19 -3.02 -18.84
C GLN A 9 -3.96 -3.40 -17.55
N PRO A 10 -5.01 -4.22 -17.64
CA PRO A 10 -5.68 -4.78 -16.46
C PRO A 10 -4.93 -5.95 -15.85
N ASP A 11 -3.90 -6.48 -16.54
CA ASP A 11 -3.44 -7.85 -16.30
C ASP A 11 -2.50 -8.07 -15.11
N LEU A 12 -1.72 -7.07 -14.72
CA LEU A 12 -0.69 -7.32 -13.68
C LEU A 12 -1.28 -7.37 -12.28
N PHE A 13 -2.18 -6.46 -11.96
CA PHE A 13 -2.82 -6.42 -10.64
C PHE A 13 -3.74 -7.63 -10.45
N ASP A 14 -4.57 -7.95 -11.44
CA ASP A 14 -5.43 -9.14 -11.42
C ASP A 14 -4.63 -10.45 -11.36
N ALA A 15 -3.46 -10.48 -12.01
CA ALA A 15 -2.55 -11.62 -11.92
C ALA A 15 -1.97 -11.78 -10.52
N ILE A 16 -1.52 -10.70 -9.89
CA ILE A 16 -0.99 -10.68 -8.52
C ILE A 16 -2.06 -11.10 -7.50
N ILE A 17 -3.27 -10.58 -7.63
CA ILE A 17 -4.39 -10.97 -6.75
C ILE A 17 -4.70 -12.46 -6.86
N ARG A 18 -4.73 -13.01 -8.08
CA ARG A 18 -4.95 -14.45 -8.30
C ARG A 18 -3.83 -15.31 -7.70
N GLU A 19 -2.59 -14.82 -7.75
CA GLU A 19 -1.44 -15.55 -7.20
C GLU A 19 -1.48 -15.55 -5.66
N LEU A 20 -1.80 -14.42 -5.03
CA LEU A 20 -2.01 -14.30 -3.59
C LEU A 20 -3.17 -15.18 -3.10
N GLU A 21 -4.30 -15.20 -3.80
CA GLU A 21 -5.44 -16.07 -3.48
C GLU A 21 -5.12 -17.56 -3.66
N ALA A 22 -4.22 -17.91 -4.59
CA ALA A 22 -3.76 -19.28 -4.79
C ALA A 22 -2.85 -19.76 -3.66
N GLU A 23 -1.98 -18.88 -3.14
CA GLU A 23 -1.12 -19.18 -1.99
C GLU A 23 -1.92 -19.38 -0.69
N GLU A 24 -2.96 -18.57 -0.46
CA GLU A 24 -3.87 -18.75 0.68
C GLU A 24 -4.59 -20.11 0.65
N LYS A 25 -5.04 -20.55 -0.53
CA LYS A 25 -5.72 -21.85 -0.70
C LYS A 25 -4.81 -23.06 -0.43
N GLN A 26 -3.49 -22.89 -0.55
CA GLN A 26 -2.52 -23.96 -0.28
C GLN A 26 -2.15 -24.08 1.21
N LYS A 27 -2.45 -23.06 2.03
CA LYS A 27 -2.11 -23.03 3.47
C LYS A 27 -3.20 -23.57 4.40
N THR A 28 -4.37 -23.96 3.87
CA THR A 28 -5.48 -24.46 4.72
C THR A 28 -5.39 -25.99 4.85
N PRO A 29 -5.24 -26.55 6.06
CA PRO A 29 -5.35 -27.98 6.27
C PRO A 29 -6.79 -28.45 6.10
N GLN A 30 -6.97 -29.52 5.33
CA GLN A 30 -8.26 -30.19 5.14
C GLN A 30 -8.84 -30.63 6.49
N MET A 31 -9.94 -30.03 6.93
CA MET A 31 -10.82 -30.60 7.92
C MET A 31 -12.10 -31.13 7.26
N LYS A 32 -12.38 -32.39 7.57
CA LYS A 32 -13.37 -33.26 6.98
C LYS A 32 -14.81 -32.73 7.06
N GLN A 33 -15.51 -32.91 5.93
CA GLN A 33 -16.96 -32.77 5.78
C GLN A 33 -17.76 -33.57 6.80
N LYS A 34 -18.80 -32.97 7.37
CA LYS A 34 -20.05 -33.64 7.70
C LYS A 34 -21.24 -32.75 7.34
N ASN A 35 -22.12 -33.37 6.55
CA ASN A 35 -23.34 -32.82 5.97
C ASN A 35 -24.37 -32.39 7.03
N ASN A 36 -25.17 -31.34 6.79
CA ASN A 36 -26.58 -31.41 6.36
C ASN A 36 -27.21 -30.00 6.28
N GLU A 37 -27.86 -29.81 5.17
CA GLU A 37 -29.07 -29.05 4.83
C GLU A 37 -29.64 -28.02 5.83
N ASP A 38 -29.77 -26.75 5.50
CA ASP A 38 -31.06 -26.18 5.06
C ASP A 38 -30.90 -24.72 4.59
N SER A 39 -31.67 -24.40 3.56
CA SER A 39 -31.70 -23.13 2.88
C SER A 39 -32.59 -22.15 3.63
N SER A 40 -32.14 -20.98 3.96
CA SER A 40 -32.90 -19.73 3.84
C SER A 40 -32.17 -18.53 4.47
N ASN A 41 -31.73 -17.63 3.59
CA ASN A 41 -31.79 -16.17 3.70
C ASN A 41 -31.81 -15.55 5.11
N VAL A 42 -30.66 -15.00 5.53
CA VAL A 42 -30.59 -13.76 6.35
C VAL A 42 -29.15 -13.25 6.31
N LEU A 43 -28.96 -12.02 5.90
CA LEU A 43 -27.75 -11.25 6.13
C LEU A 43 -27.40 -11.26 7.64
N GLN A 44 -26.58 -12.21 8.06
CA GLN A 44 -26.11 -12.24 9.44
C GLN A 44 -24.90 -11.30 9.57
N ARG A 45 -25.09 -10.22 10.31
CA ARG A 45 -24.03 -9.46 10.95
C ARG A 45 -23.07 -10.42 11.64
N THR A 46 -21.87 -10.56 11.14
CA THR A 46 -20.82 -11.36 11.76
C THR A 46 -20.51 -10.78 13.14
N LYS A 47 -20.67 -11.57 14.18
CA LYS A 47 -20.29 -11.23 15.55
C LYS A 47 -18.78 -11.03 15.63
N LEU A 48 -18.37 -9.82 16.01
CA LEU A 48 -17.02 -9.52 16.46
C LEU A 48 -16.80 -10.18 17.83
N GLU A 49 -15.87 -11.13 17.90
CA GLU A 49 -15.43 -11.69 19.18
C GLU A 49 -14.54 -10.67 19.90
N LYS A 50 -14.96 -10.21 21.07
CA LYS A 50 -14.17 -9.34 21.95
C LYS A 50 -13.00 -10.13 22.55
N PRO A 51 -11.75 -9.60 22.50
CA PRO A 51 -10.73 -10.04 23.44
C PRO A 51 -11.11 -9.58 24.86
N ALA A 52 -10.80 -10.41 25.86
CA ALA A 52 -11.16 -10.18 27.24
C ALA A 52 -10.48 -8.92 27.84
N ASP A 53 -11.30 -8.12 28.51
CA ASP A 53 -11.02 -7.12 29.53
C ASP A 53 -9.88 -6.11 29.28
N ASN A 54 -10.24 -4.95 28.72
CA ASN A 54 -9.86 -3.64 29.26
C ASN A 54 -10.94 -2.62 28.87
N ASP A 55 -11.53 -2.03 29.92
CA ASP A 55 -12.63 -1.08 29.87
C ASP A 55 -12.13 0.27 29.35
N SER A 56 -12.23 0.46 28.06
CA SER A 56 -12.32 1.75 27.41
C SER A 56 -13.28 1.59 26.24
N ASP A 57 -14.29 2.45 26.16
CA ASP A 57 -15.27 2.52 25.07
C ASP A 57 -14.59 2.68 23.70
N GLN A 58 -14.00 1.59 23.18
CA GLN A 58 -13.50 1.57 21.80
C GLN A 58 -14.69 1.39 20.87
N VAL A 59 -15.18 2.51 20.39
CA VAL A 59 -16.15 2.52 19.28
C VAL A 59 -15.44 1.94 18.05
N LEU A 60 -15.99 0.87 17.51
CA LEU A 60 -15.43 0.24 16.29
C LEU A 60 -15.40 1.27 15.15
N PRO A 61 -14.31 1.35 14.37
CA PRO A 61 -14.30 2.14 13.14
C PRO A 61 -15.47 1.68 12.26
N GLY A 62 -16.26 2.63 11.74
CA GLY A 62 -17.42 2.37 10.90
C GLY A 62 -18.78 2.40 11.61
N THR A 63 -18.85 2.58 12.93
CA THR A 63 -20.10 2.92 13.62
C THR A 63 -20.38 4.42 13.62
N GLU A 64 -19.33 5.23 13.46
CA GLU A 64 -19.43 6.68 13.27
C GLU A 64 -18.87 7.06 11.90
N THR A 65 -19.58 7.88 11.16
CA THR A 65 -19.13 8.41 9.85
C THR A 65 -18.04 9.46 9.97
N TYR A 66 -17.78 10.00 11.17
CA TYR A 66 -16.78 11.01 11.45
C TYR A 66 -16.05 10.75 12.76
N SER A 67 -14.73 10.81 12.72
CA SER A 67 -13.87 10.69 13.89
C SER A 67 -12.73 11.70 13.81
N GLU A 68 -12.49 12.44 14.90
CA GLU A 68 -11.42 13.42 14.99
C GLU A 68 -10.65 13.23 16.30
N ARG A 69 -9.31 13.27 16.23
CA ARG A 69 -8.38 13.14 17.37
C ARG A 69 -8.64 11.90 18.23
N LYS A 70 -9.01 10.79 17.58
CA LYS A 70 -9.25 9.51 18.26
C LYS A 70 -8.06 8.57 18.12
N GLU A 71 -7.89 7.75 19.14
CA GLU A 71 -6.95 6.63 19.13
C GLU A 71 -7.70 5.31 18.99
N PHE A 72 -7.31 4.50 18.02
CA PHE A 72 -7.84 3.16 17.76
C PHE A 72 -6.74 2.14 17.98
N SER A 73 -6.93 1.17 18.86
CA SER A 73 -5.90 0.20 19.17
C SER A 73 -6.41 -1.23 19.03
N CYS A 74 -5.56 -2.09 18.44
CA CYS A 74 -5.80 -3.52 18.31
C CYS A 74 -7.15 -3.88 17.67
N ILE A 75 -7.60 -3.07 16.71
CA ILE A 75 -8.84 -3.35 15.97
C ILE A 75 -8.52 -4.29 14.83
N HIS A 76 -9.31 -5.34 14.70
CA HIS A 76 -9.18 -6.30 13.62
C HIS A 76 -10.47 -6.32 12.82
N THR A 77 -10.36 -5.98 11.52
CA THR A 77 -11.48 -6.03 10.58
C THR A 77 -11.19 -7.05 9.48
N GLU A 78 -12.17 -7.83 9.13
CA GLU A 78 -12.11 -8.74 7.99
C GLU A 78 -13.37 -8.56 7.13
N ALA A 79 -13.18 -8.18 5.87
CA ALA A 79 -14.25 -7.91 4.91
C ALA A 79 -15.35 -6.97 5.44
N VAL A 80 -14.95 -5.96 6.25
CA VAL A 80 -15.85 -4.92 6.80
C VAL A 80 -15.81 -3.71 5.89
N SER A 81 -16.91 -2.96 5.78
CA SER A 81 -16.95 -1.69 5.05
C SER A 81 -16.86 -0.52 6.01
N LEU A 82 -15.91 0.38 5.71
CA LEU A 82 -15.77 1.71 6.32
C LEU A 82 -16.09 2.81 5.29
N TYR A 83 -16.91 2.47 4.30
CA TYR A 83 -17.31 3.34 3.21
C TYR A 83 -17.80 4.72 3.69
N ASP A 84 -17.33 5.79 3.01
CA ASP A 84 -17.65 7.19 3.32
C ASP A 84 -17.27 7.66 4.75
N ALA A 85 -16.47 6.90 5.51
CA ALA A 85 -16.02 7.34 6.83
C ALA A 85 -14.96 8.45 6.72
N VAL A 86 -14.91 9.34 7.71
CA VAL A 86 -13.95 10.44 7.77
C VAL A 86 -13.16 10.36 9.07
N TYR A 87 -11.84 10.30 8.95
CA TYR A 87 -10.89 10.28 10.06
C TYR A 87 -9.94 11.47 9.92
N THR A 88 -9.90 12.33 10.93
CA THR A 88 -9.00 13.50 10.96
C THR A 88 -8.17 13.47 12.25
N ASP A 89 -6.85 13.63 12.12
CA ASP A 89 -5.92 13.63 13.26
C ASP A 89 -6.07 12.39 14.16
N CYS A 90 -6.32 11.22 13.53
CA CYS A 90 -6.54 9.96 14.22
C CYS A 90 -5.29 9.08 14.20
N THR A 91 -5.11 8.29 15.27
CA THR A 91 -4.03 7.32 15.36
C THR A 91 -4.59 5.89 15.44
N PHE A 92 -4.10 5.02 14.57
CA PHE A 92 -4.39 3.59 14.55
C PHE A 92 -3.14 2.83 14.99
N THR A 93 -3.22 2.06 16.08
CA THR A 93 -2.08 1.31 16.61
C THR A 93 -2.39 -0.18 16.69
N GLY A 94 -1.53 -1.01 16.07
CA GLY A 94 -1.68 -2.47 16.09
C GLY A 94 -2.99 -2.96 15.46
N CYS A 95 -3.55 -2.18 14.52
CA CYS A 95 -4.79 -2.53 13.85
C CYS A 95 -4.52 -3.40 12.61
N SER A 96 -5.45 -4.30 12.31
CA SER A 96 -5.43 -5.12 11.10
C SER A 96 -6.70 -4.90 10.26
N PHE A 97 -6.48 -4.54 9.00
CA PHE A 97 -7.52 -4.33 8.01
C PHE A 97 -7.33 -5.36 6.88
N ASN A 98 -8.15 -6.42 6.89
CA ASN A 98 -8.07 -7.47 5.89
C ASN A 98 -9.29 -7.40 4.96
N LYS A 99 -9.06 -7.21 3.67
CA LYS A 99 -10.13 -7.06 2.65
C LYS A 99 -11.19 -6.01 3.05
N THR A 100 -10.76 -5.00 3.80
CA THR A 100 -11.64 -3.93 4.28
C THR A 100 -11.96 -2.99 3.13
N ASP A 101 -13.23 -2.67 2.97
CA ASP A 101 -13.70 -1.69 1.99
C ASP A 101 -13.56 -0.28 2.58
N LEU A 102 -12.59 0.47 2.09
CA LEU A 102 -12.29 1.87 2.44
C LEU A 102 -12.75 2.84 1.34
N THR A 103 -13.61 2.41 0.42
CA THR A 103 -14.08 3.24 -0.69
C THR A 103 -14.61 4.58 -0.19
N ASN A 104 -14.18 5.68 -0.80
CA ASN A 104 -14.48 7.06 -0.44
C ASN A 104 -14.16 7.45 1.02
N THR A 105 -13.48 6.61 1.78
CA THR A 105 -13.02 6.96 3.14
C THR A 105 -12.02 8.11 3.06
N THR A 106 -12.09 9.03 4.01
CA THR A 106 -11.13 10.13 4.11
C THR A 106 -10.24 9.95 5.33
N PHE A 107 -8.93 9.93 5.10
CA PHE A 107 -7.90 10.01 6.13
C PHE A 107 -7.12 11.31 5.93
N THR A 108 -7.19 12.22 6.90
CA THR A 108 -6.41 13.47 6.92
C THR A 108 -5.60 13.55 8.22
N ASP A 109 -4.31 13.83 8.11
CA ASP A 109 -3.37 13.92 9.23
C ASP A 109 -3.35 12.65 10.13
N CYS A 110 -3.65 11.49 9.57
CA CYS A 110 -3.74 10.23 10.31
C CYS A 110 -2.40 9.49 10.40
N THR A 111 -2.23 8.72 11.48
CA THR A 111 -1.04 7.88 11.67
C THR A 111 -1.43 6.42 11.90
N PHE A 112 -0.81 5.51 11.14
CA PHE A 112 -0.93 4.05 11.29
C PHE A 112 0.38 3.49 11.84
N ILE A 113 0.35 2.95 13.07
CA ILE A 113 1.54 2.43 13.77
C ILE A 113 1.38 0.92 14.00
N ASN A 114 2.35 0.12 13.54
CA ASN A 114 2.31 -1.33 13.65
C ASN A 114 1.01 -1.94 13.10
N CYS A 115 0.48 -1.35 12.03
CA CYS A 115 -0.77 -1.78 11.40
C CYS A 115 -0.50 -2.73 10.23
N GLU A 116 -1.52 -3.54 9.91
CA GLU A 116 -1.52 -4.42 8.75
C GLU A 116 -2.73 -4.10 7.86
N LEU A 117 -2.48 -3.75 6.59
CA LEU A 117 -3.50 -3.52 5.58
C LEU A 117 -3.30 -4.55 4.46
N VAL A 118 -4.26 -5.46 4.30
CA VAL A 118 -4.16 -6.54 3.31
C VAL A 118 -5.34 -6.49 2.36
N MET A 119 -5.05 -6.30 1.07
CA MET A 119 -6.05 -6.32 -0.01
C MET A 119 -7.26 -5.42 0.28
N CYS A 120 -7.02 -4.28 0.94
CA CYS A 120 -8.06 -3.27 1.17
C CYS A 120 -8.44 -2.61 -0.16
N ARG A 121 -9.71 -2.35 -0.30
CA ARG A 121 -10.26 -1.60 -1.41
C ARG A 121 -10.23 -0.11 -1.06
N ILE A 122 -9.60 0.71 -1.90
CA ILE A 122 -9.36 2.13 -1.61
C ILE A 122 -9.85 3.07 -2.74
N ASP A 123 -10.88 2.66 -3.50
CA ASP A 123 -11.46 3.46 -4.56
C ASP A 123 -11.90 4.84 -4.04
N GLY A 124 -11.39 5.92 -4.59
CA GLY A 124 -11.70 7.28 -4.17
C GLY A 124 -11.30 7.64 -2.73
N THR A 125 -10.55 6.77 -2.04
CA THR A 125 -10.06 7.05 -0.69
C THR A 125 -9.12 8.26 -0.70
N THR A 126 -9.37 9.23 0.17
CA THR A 126 -8.46 10.36 0.40
C THR A 126 -7.39 9.96 1.41
N ILE A 127 -6.12 10.16 1.04
CA ILE A 127 -4.93 9.86 1.86
C ILE A 127 -4.10 11.15 1.93
N ASP A 128 -4.49 12.07 2.80
CA ASP A 128 -3.87 13.38 2.94
C ASP A 128 -3.03 13.47 4.21
N SER A 129 -1.71 13.66 4.06
CA SER A 129 -0.76 13.74 5.17
C SER A 129 -0.81 12.50 6.09
N VAL A 130 -0.94 11.31 5.50
CA VAL A 130 -1.06 10.05 6.24
C VAL A 130 0.29 9.40 6.43
N GLN A 131 0.62 9.06 7.68
CA GLN A 131 1.87 8.42 8.06
C GLN A 131 1.67 6.94 8.38
N PHE A 132 2.41 6.07 7.69
CA PHE A 132 2.53 4.65 8.02
C PHE A 132 3.88 4.40 8.68
N LYS A 133 3.87 3.87 9.92
CA LYS A 133 5.08 3.57 10.70
C LYS A 133 5.10 2.12 11.12
N SER A 134 6.20 1.43 10.85
CA SER A 134 6.39 0.01 11.22
C SER A 134 5.21 -0.88 10.78
N SER A 135 4.59 -0.53 9.66
CA SER A 135 3.35 -1.15 9.18
C SER A 135 3.59 -2.01 7.94
N ARG A 136 2.68 -2.94 7.70
CA ARG A 136 2.68 -3.82 6.52
C ARG A 136 1.48 -3.50 5.65
N LEU A 137 1.72 -3.24 4.35
CA LEU A 137 0.70 -3.05 3.35
C LEU A 137 0.90 -4.11 2.26
N THR A 138 -0.13 -4.90 1.97
CA THR A 138 -0.05 -5.99 0.99
C THR A 138 -1.20 -5.88 -0.02
N GLY A 139 -0.88 -5.86 -1.31
CA GLY A 139 -1.86 -5.86 -2.39
C GLY A 139 -2.76 -4.63 -2.40
N ILE A 140 -2.21 -3.45 -2.08
CA ILE A 140 -2.96 -2.18 -2.13
C ILE A 140 -2.73 -1.50 -3.48
N ASN A 141 -3.81 -1.16 -4.17
CA ASN A 141 -3.74 -0.42 -5.42
C ASN A 141 -3.96 1.09 -5.17
N PHE A 142 -2.87 1.83 -5.01
CA PHE A 142 -2.91 3.27 -4.76
C PHE A 142 -3.34 4.10 -5.98
N THR A 143 -3.42 3.50 -7.18
CA THR A 143 -3.94 4.21 -8.36
C THR A 143 -5.44 4.50 -8.26
N GLU A 144 -6.15 3.78 -7.40
CA GLU A 144 -7.59 3.94 -7.16
C GLU A 144 -7.90 5.00 -6.09
N ALA A 145 -6.88 5.42 -5.32
CA ALA A 145 -7.05 6.49 -4.33
C ALA A 145 -7.35 7.84 -5.01
N SER A 146 -7.95 8.75 -4.25
CA SER A 146 -8.17 10.13 -4.69
C SER A 146 -6.83 10.81 -4.99
N GLU A 147 -6.70 11.46 -6.15
CA GLU A 147 -5.52 12.29 -6.47
C GLU A 147 -5.45 13.55 -5.59
N TYR A 148 -6.57 13.96 -5.01
CA TYR A 148 -6.63 15.15 -4.16
C TYR A 148 -6.00 14.88 -2.80
N GLY A 149 -4.97 15.66 -2.46
CA GLY A 149 -4.27 15.54 -1.18
C GLY A 149 -3.44 14.25 -1.03
N PHE A 150 -3.21 13.48 -2.10
CA PHE A 150 -2.50 12.20 -2.01
C PHE A 150 -1.05 12.39 -1.55
N SER A 151 -0.81 12.15 -0.26
CA SER A 151 0.49 12.31 0.40
C SER A 151 0.72 11.28 1.51
N PRO A 152 0.99 10.03 1.16
CA PRO A 152 1.34 8.98 2.11
C PRO A 152 2.83 8.95 2.42
N ASP A 153 3.20 8.90 3.69
CA ASP A 153 4.58 8.66 4.14
C ASP A 153 4.75 7.28 4.74
N PHE A 154 5.85 6.60 4.39
CA PHE A 154 6.16 5.25 4.88
C PHE A 154 7.52 5.23 5.57
N THR A 155 7.54 4.85 6.86
CA THR A 155 8.78 4.69 7.63
C THR A 155 8.81 3.33 8.29
N ASP A 156 9.92 2.60 8.11
CA ASP A 156 10.12 1.24 8.64
C ASP A 156 9.03 0.25 8.19
N CYS A 157 8.45 0.43 7.00
CA CYS A 157 7.32 -0.34 6.50
C CYS A 157 7.73 -1.50 5.60
N LEU A 158 6.80 -2.42 5.37
CA LEU A 158 6.85 -3.39 4.28
C LEU A 158 5.66 -3.14 3.35
N LEU A 159 5.94 -2.76 2.11
CA LEU A 159 4.98 -2.71 1.02
C LEU A 159 5.21 -3.91 0.12
N ASP A 160 4.22 -4.78 0.00
CA ASP A 160 4.30 -5.99 -0.82
C ASP A 160 3.19 -6.00 -1.86
N SER A 161 3.56 -6.10 -3.12
CA SER A 161 2.62 -6.13 -4.24
C SER A 161 1.67 -4.91 -4.27
N CYS A 162 2.20 -3.74 -3.87
CA CYS A 162 1.47 -2.47 -3.94
C CYS A 162 1.70 -1.79 -5.30
N VAL A 163 0.69 -1.08 -5.80
CA VAL A 163 0.74 -0.40 -7.10
C VAL A 163 0.56 1.10 -6.92
N PHE A 164 1.51 1.88 -7.48
CA PHE A 164 1.49 3.35 -7.51
C PHE A 164 1.49 3.91 -8.94
N TYR A 165 1.13 3.13 -9.93
CA TYR A 165 1.15 3.52 -11.34
C TYR A 165 0.54 4.92 -11.56
N ASP A 166 1.25 5.81 -12.29
CA ASP A 166 0.86 7.20 -12.59
C ASP A 166 0.66 8.13 -11.36
N ASN A 167 0.87 7.69 -10.12
CA ASN A 167 0.71 8.53 -8.93
C ASN A 167 1.71 9.69 -8.87
N THR A 168 1.32 10.74 -8.18
CA THR A 168 2.18 11.87 -7.82
C THR A 168 2.49 11.80 -6.33
N LEU A 169 3.76 11.53 -6.00
CA LEU A 169 4.31 11.35 -4.66
C LEU A 169 5.49 12.32 -4.47
N ASN A 170 5.24 13.61 -4.65
CA ASN A 170 6.31 14.61 -4.56
C ASN A 170 6.55 15.03 -3.12
N HIS A 171 7.79 14.91 -2.64
CA HIS A 171 8.20 15.22 -1.27
C HIS A 171 7.75 14.22 -0.20
N ASP A 172 7.11 13.13 -0.59
CA ASP A 172 6.76 12.04 0.29
C ASP A 172 8.00 11.20 0.66
N CYS A 173 7.88 10.27 1.59
CA CYS A 173 9.01 9.46 1.99
C CYS A 173 8.71 7.96 2.04
N PHE A 174 9.76 7.18 1.75
CA PHE A 174 9.81 5.73 1.90
C PHE A 174 11.08 5.36 2.69
N ILE A 175 11.20 5.85 3.93
CA ILE A 175 12.42 5.70 4.72
C ILE A 175 12.50 4.30 5.33
N ASN A 176 13.66 3.63 5.19
CA ASN A 176 13.91 2.28 5.72
C ASN A 176 12.84 1.26 5.32
N THR A 177 12.14 1.50 4.23
CA THR A 177 10.98 0.71 3.81
C THR A 177 11.38 -0.39 2.85
N THR A 178 10.84 -1.60 3.05
CA THR A 178 11.00 -2.69 2.08
C THR A 178 9.89 -2.61 1.05
N LEU A 179 10.29 -2.47 -0.22
CA LEU A 179 9.42 -2.37 -1.39
C LEU A 179 9.54 -3.67 -2.18
N ARG A 180 8.61 -4.60 -1.97
CA ARG A 180 8.61 -5.91 -2.61
C ARG A 180 7.51 -5.98 -3.67
N ASN A 181 7.87 -6.35 -4.90
CA ASN A 181 6.94 -6.42 -6.03
C ASN A 181 6.08 -5.14 -6.20
N THR A 182 6.61 -3.98 -5.79
CA THR A 182 5.90 -2.70 -5.83
C THR A 182 6.10 -2.03 -7.19
N ASP A 183 5.05 -1.49 -7.77
CA ASP A 183 5.11 -0.84 -9.08
C ASP A 183 4.99 0.69 -8.97
N PHE A 184 6.04 1.40 -9.42
CA PHE A 184 6.10 2.85 -9.54
C PHE A 184 6.12 3.34 -10.99
N THR A 185 5.67 2.55 -11.95
CA THR A 185 5.70 2.93 -13.36
C THR A 185 4.97 4.27 -13.60
N ASN A 186 5.61 5.15 -14.37
CA ASN A 186 5.13 6.50 -14.72
C ASN A 186 4.92 7.49 -13.56
N CYS A 187 5.34 7.16 -12.35
CA CYS A 187 5.13 8.03 -11.19
C CYS A 187 5.92 9.35 -11.26
N ARG A 188 5.34 10.38 -10.63
CA ARG A 188 6.07 11.61 -10.28
C ARG A 188 6.59 11.47 -8.85
N LEU A 189 7.90 11.22 -8.74
CA LEU A 189 8.62 10.94 -7.49
C LEU A 189 9.67 12.03 -7.23
N LYS A 190 9.30 13.28 -7.41
CA LYS A 190 10.23 14.40 -7.30
C LYS A 190 10.53 14.73 -5.84
N ASN A 191 11.84 14.78 -5.49
CA ASN A 191 12.34 15.00 -4.14
C ASN A 191 11.85 13.98 -3.10
N VAL A 192 11.52 12.77 -3.52
CA VAL A 192 11.13 11.67 -2.62
C VAL A 192 12.36 11.15 -1.89
N ASP A 193 12.21 10.85 -0.60
CA ASP A 193 13.27 10.23 0.21
C ASP A 193 13.09 8.71 0.28
N PHE A 194 14.00 7.97 -0.38
CA PHE A 194 14.10 6.51 -0.33
C PHE A 194 15.27 6.02 0.53
N SER A 195 15.83 6.88 1.39
CA SER A 195 17.03 6.53 2.15
C SER A 195 16.79 5.30 3.04
N GLY A 196 17.77 4.39 3.01
CA GLY A 196 17.72 3.13 3.74
C GLY A 196 16.73 2.08 3.20
N SER A 197 15.97 2.38 2.15
CA SER A 197 14.97 1.46 1.63
C SER A 197 15.55 0.34 0.81
N ARG A 198 14.83 -0.79 0.80
CA ARG A 198 15.21 -2.00 0.08
C ARG A 198 14.20 -2.33 -1.00
N PHE A 199 14.66 -2.33 -2.25
CA PHE A 199 13.87 -2.68 -3.42
C PHE A 199 14.05 -4.18 -3.72
N GLN A 200 12.95 -4.92 -3.74
CA GLN A 200 12.89 -6.36 -4.05
C GLN A 200 11.91 -6.55 -5.20
N SER A 201 12.40 -6.65 -6.42
CA SER A 201 11.57 -6.74 -7.64
C SER A 201 10.60 -5.54 -7.82
N ALA A 202 10.95 -4.37 -7.29
CA ALA A 202 10.14 -3.17 -7.49
C ALA A 202 10.39 -2.57 -8.88
N GLY A 203 9.32 -2.19 -9.58
CA GLY A 203 9.35 -1.57 -10.90
C GLY A 203 9.52 -0.05 -10.81
N ILE A 204 10.56 0.50 -11.48
CA ILE A 204 10.79 1.95 -11.61
C ILE A 204 11.03 2.25 -13.10
N LEU A 205 9.97 2.60 -13.81
CA LEU A 205 10.01 2.84 -15.25
C LEU A 205 9.22 4.10 -15.60
N GLY A 206 9.78 4.97 -16.42
CA GLY A 206 9.09 6.19 -16.87
C GLY A 206 8.92 7.26 -15.78
N CYS A 207 9.60 7.12 -14.65
CA CYS A 207 9.42 7.98 -13.48
C CYS A 207 10.17 9.32 -13.59
N ASN A 208 9.60 10.33 -12.94
CA ASN A 208 10.34 11.57 -12.64
C ASN A 208 10.90 11.49 -11.22
N LEU A 209 12.22 11.20 -11.11
CA LEU A 209 12.99 11.05 -9.88
C LEU A 209 13.89 12.27 -9.59
N GLU A 210 13.59 13.43 -10.19
CA GLU A 210 14.41 14.63 -9.99
C GLU A 210 14.53 15.00 -8.51
N GLY A 211 15.77 15.10 -8.02
CA GLY A 211 16.09 15.49 -6.64
C GLY A 211 15.85 14.39 -5.60
N SER A 212 15.36 13.20 -5.97
CA SER A 212 15.10 12.12 -5.02
C SER A 212 16.36 11.55 -4.39
N ASP A 213 16.24 11.03 -3.17
CA ASP A 213 17.35 10.53 -2.38
C ASP A 213 17.33 9.00 -2.25
N PHE A 214 18.28 8.33 -2.90
CA PHE A 214 18.49 6.88 -2.84
C PHE A 214 19.73 6.50 -2.02
N ARG A 215 20.30 7.42 -1.25
CA ARG A 215 21.47 7.11 -0.42
C ARG A 215 21.10 6.04 0.61
N SER A 216 21.97 5.05 0.78
CA SER A 216 21.73 3.87 1.61
C SER A 216 20.54 2.99 1.17
N ALA A 217 19.86 3.32 0.09
CA ALA A 217 18.89 2.42 -0.53
C ALA A 217 19.61 1.29 -1.28
N SER A 218 18.98 0.11 -1.37
CA SER A 218 19.59 -1.07 -1.98
C SER A 218 18.61 -1.84 -2.87
N GLY A 219 19.16 -2.63 -3.79
CA GLY A 219 18.40 -3.55 -4.64
C GLY A 219 17.58 -2.90 -5.76
N TYR A 220 17.68 -1.58 -5.94
CA TYR A 220 16.99 -0.90 -7.03
C TYR A 220 17.58 -1.21 -8.41
N SER A 221 16.73 -1.18 -9.41
CA SER A 221 17.09 -1.35 -10.81
C SER A 221 16.48 -0.22 -11.62
N ILE A 222 17.21 0.89 -11.77
CA ILE A 222 16.75 2.11 -12.42
C ILE A 222 17.50 2.30 -13.74
N ASP A 223 16.78 2.31 -14.86
CA ASP A 223 17.34 2.63 -16.17
C ASP A 223 17.43 4.15 -16.31
N PRO A 224 18.65 4.72 -16.44
CA PRO A 224 18.82 6.17 -16.59
C PRO A 224 18.25 6.73 -17.90
N SER A 225 18.07 5.89 -18.92
CA SER A 225 17.49 6.31 -20.21
C SER A 225 15.96 6.38 -20.17
N ALA A 226 15.35 5.62 -19.28
CA ALA A 226 13.89 5.52 -19.13
C ALA A 226 13.34 6.42 -18.02
N ASN A 227 14.17 7.05 -17.19
CA ASN A 227 13.78 7.83 -16.02
C ASN A 227 14.45 9.21 -15.99
N LYS A 228 13.82 10.21 -15.36
CA LYS A 228 14.40 11.54 -15.16
C LYS A 228 15.13 11.58 -13.82
N LEU A 229 16.49 11.68 -13.84
CA LEU A 229 17.33 11.55 -12.65
C LEU A 229 18.06 12.85 -12.28
N LYS A 230 17.71 14.01 -12.85
CA LYS A 230 18.42 15.25 -12.57
C LYS A 230 18.42 15.59 -11.08
N GLY A 231 19.61 15.67 -10.48
CA GLY A 231 19.76 15.98 -9.06
C GLY A 231 19.42 14.85 -8.09
N ALA A 232 19.04 13.67 -8.58
CA ALA A 232 18.86 12.50 -7.73
C ALA A 232 20.19 12.07 -7.10
N ARG A 233 20.15 11.59 -5.85
CA ARG A 233 21.32 11.25 -5.04
C ARG A 233 21.39 9.75 -4.81
N PHE A 234 22.56 9.17 -5.08
CA PHE A 234 22.83 7.75 -4.94
C PHE A 234 24.13 7.53 -4.16
N SER A 235 24.30 6.37 -3.56
CA SER A 235 25.56 5.94 -2.93
C SER A 235 26.15 4.72 -3.64
N LEU A 236 27.46 4.54 -3.51
CA LEU A 236 28.12 3.30 -3.89
C LEU A 236 27.91 2.25 -2.77
N PRO A 237 27.91 0.93 -3.10
CA PRO A 237 28.17 0.35 -4.43
C PRO A 237 26.96 0.32 -5.39
N GLU A 238 25.75 0.52 -4.91
CA GLU A 238 24.50 0.31 -5.66
C GLU A 238 24.40 1.17 -6.93
N ALA A 239 24.93 2.40 -6.90
CA ALA A 239 24.96 3.27 -8.08
C ALA A 239 25.74 2.67 -9.26
N ALA A 240 26.66 1.72 -9.02
CA ALA A 240 27.36 1.00 -10.08
C ALA A 240 26.41 0.18 -10.95
N SER A 241 25.20 -0.17 -10.45
CA SER A 241 24.17 -0.88 -11.22
C SER A 241 23.72 -0.14 -12.49
N PHE A 242 23.92 1.19 -12.56
CA PHE A 242 23.61 1.97 -13.76
C PHE A 242 24.48 1.59 -14.96
N LEU A 243 25.71 1.11 -14.73
CA LEU A 243 26.66 0.74 -15.76
C LEU A 243 26.15 -0.39 -16.65
N LYS A 244 25.29 -1.26 -16.13
CA LYS A 244 24.67 -2.34 -16.92
C LYS A 244 23.82 -1.82 -18.08
N TYR A 245 23.20 -0.63 -17.91
CA TYR A 245 22.32 -0.04 -18.94
C TYR A 245 23.10 0.60 -20.09
N ILE A 246 24.39 0.84 -19.91
CA ILE A 246 25.32 1.28 -20.97
C ILE A 246 26.27 0.16 -21.45
N GLY A 247 25.97 -1.10 -21.06
CA GLY A 247 26.70 -2.28 -21.53
C GLY A 247 28.07 -2.49 -20.85
N VAL A 248 28.31 -1.87 -19.68
CA VAL A 248 29.55 -2.05 -18.91
C VAL A 248 29.34 -3.12 -17.83
N THR A 249 30.27 -4.08 -17.77
CA THR A 249 30.36 -5.07 -16.69
C THR A 249 31.30 -4.56 -15.60
N VAL A 250 30.89 -4.65 -14.35
CA VAL A 250 31.71 -4.32 -13.17
C VAL A 250 32.03 -5.64 -12.47
N GLU A 251 33.34 -5.90 -12.25
CA GLU A 251 33.84 -7.07 -11.53
C GLU A 251 34.30 -6.72 -10.10
#